data_0c30051f640a074fc5c19af6236bd47f
#
_entry.id   0c30051f640a074fc5c19af6236bd47f
#
_cell.length_a   1.000
_cell.length_b   1.000
_cell.length_c   1.000
_cell.angle_alpha   90.00
_cell.angle_beta   90.00
_cell.angle_gamma   90.00
#
_symmetry.space_group_name_H-M   'P 1'
#
loop_
_entity.id
_entity.type
_entity.pdbx_description
1 polymer ?
#
loop_
_entity_poly.entity_id
_entity_poly.type
_entity_poly.pdbx_seq_one_letter_code
_entity_poly.pdbx_strand_id
1 'polypeptide(L)'
;MTIAVDFDGTIIEHRYPRIGKEIPFAVETLKLLQQEKHRLILWSVREGELLDEAIEWCRARGLEFYAANKDYPEEERDHQGFSRKLKADLFIDDRNVGGIPDWGIIYEMIKEKKTFADIYSQQREENTSQKKKRKWLPF
;
A
#
# COMPACT_ATOMS: atom_id res chain seq x y z
N MET A 1 12.61 -2.38 3.85
CA MET A 1 12.58 -1.58 2.62
C MET A 1 11.76 -0.31 2.81
N THR A 2 11.84 0.60 1.86
CA THR A 2 11.04 1.83 1.87
C THR A 2 9.79 1.65 1.02
N ILE A 3 8.64 1.92 1.61
CA ILE A 3 7.34 1.70 0.99
C ILE A 3 6.59 3.03 0.91
N ALA A 4 6.21 3.43 -0.29
CA ALA A 4 5.35 4.59 -0.51
C ALA A 4 3.89 4.13 -0.49
N VAL A 5 3.06 4.80 0.30
CA VAL A 5 1.67 4.40 0.53
C VAL A 5 0.76 5.56 0.19
N ASP A 6 -0.18 5.33 -0.72
CA ASP A 6 -1.25 6.27 -1.05
C ASP A 6 -2.26 6.36 0.10
N PHE A 7 -3.04 7.45 0.16
CA PHE A 7 -4.02 7.68 1.21
C PHE A 7 -5.46 7.42 0.74
N ASP A 8 -5.97 8.27 -0.13
CA ASP A 8 -7.36 8.19 -0.62
C ASP A 8 -7.55 6.98 -1.55
N GLY A 9 -8.43 6.08 -1.18
CA GLY A 9 -8.67 4.83 -1.92
C GLY A 9 -7.76 3.68 -1.52
N THR A 10 -6.78 3.91 -0.65
CA THR A 10 -5.79 2.92 -0.21
C THR A 10 -5.86 2.67 1.28
N ILE A 11 -5.70 3.70 2.11
CA ILE A 11 -5.85 3.61 3.58
C ILE A 11 -7.30 3.87 3.98
N ILE A 12 -7.93 4.82 3.31
CA ILE A 12 -9.33 5.19 3.51
C ILE A 12 -10.13 5.03 2.23
N GLU A 13 -11.44 4.90 2.35
CA GLU A 13 -12.35 4.97 1.21
C GLU A 13 -12.22 6.35 0.54
N HIS A 14 -12.29 6.38 -0.78
CA HIS A 14 -12.13 7.61 -1.55
C HIS A 14 -13.33 8.54 -1.36
N ARG A 15 -13.13 9.64 -0.64
CA ARG A 15 -14.12 10.71 -0.41
C ARG A 15 -13.49 12.10 -0.55
N TYR A 16 -12.38 12.16 -1.26
CA TYR A 16 -11.62 13.41 -1.45
C TYR A 16 -12.53 14.59 -1.79
N PRO A 17 -12.37 15.79 -1.20
CA PRO A 17 -11.31 16.20 -0.26
C PRO A 17 -11.55 15.76 1.20
N ARG A 18 -12.71 15.19 1.52
CA ARG A 18 -13.02 14.68 2.85
C ARG A 18 -12.27 13.38 3.11
N ILE A 19 -12.15 13.04 4.39
CA ILE A 19 -11.54 11.78 4.80
C ILE A 19 -12.64 10.74 4.95
N GLY A 20 -12.59 9.68 4.13
CA GLY A 20 -13.50 8.56 4.18
C GLY A 20 -13.23 7.61 5.34
N LYS A 21 -13.97 6.52 5.41
CA LYS A 21 -13.77 5.48 6.41
C LYS A 21 -12.48 4.72 6.15
N GLU A 22 -11.86 4.22 7.21
CA GLU A 22 -10.70 3.34 7.07
C GLU A 22 -11.07 2.08 6.27
N ILE A 23 -10.20 1.72 5.33
CA ILE A 23 -10.27 0.43 4.66
C ILE A 23 -9.82 -0.64 5.66
N PRO A 24 -10.56 -1.76 5.78
CA PRO A 24 -10.28 -2.76 6.81
C PRO A 24 -8.82 -3.19 6.85
N PHE A 25 -8.23 -3.17 8.06
CA PHE A 25 -6.88 -3.59 8.39
C PHE A 25 -5.75 -2.70 7.82
N ALA A 26 -6.05 -1.60 7.15
CA ALA A 26 -5.04 -0.73 6.55
C ALA A 26 -4.05 -0.19 7.60
N VAL A 27 -4.54 0.49 8.62
CA VAL A 27 -3.68 1.11 9.65
C VAL A 27 -2.91 0.05 10.44
N GLU A 28 -3.58 -1.02 10.86
CA GLU A 28 -2.95 -2.10 11.61
C GLU A 28 -1.82 -2.76 10.83
N THR A 29 -2.04 -3.04 9.55
CA THR A 29 -1.03 -3.63 8.67
C THR A 29 0.16 -2.70 8.48
N LEU A 30 -0.08 -1.41 8.26
CA LEU A 30 1.00 -0.44 8.11
C LEU A 30 1.84 -0.31 9.39
N LYS A 31 1.19 -0.28 10.54
CA LYS A 31 1.90 -0.28 11.83
C LYS A 31 2.75 -1.54 12.01
N LEU A 32 2.23 -2.69 11.62
CA LEU A 32 2.96 -3.95 11.68
C LEU A 32 4.19 -3.92 10.77
N LEU A 33 4.05 -3.41 9.56
CA LEU A 33 5.17 -3.24 8.63
C LEU A 33 6.26 -2.33 9.22
N GLN A 34 5.88 -1.26 9.92
CA GLN A 34 6.84 -0.41 10.63
C GLN A 34 7.57 -1.18 11.74
N GLN A 35 6.85 -2.00 12.50
CA GLN A 35 7.45 -2.85 13.53
C GLN A 35 8.45 -3.85 12.93
N GLU A 36 8.20 -4.29 11.72
CA GLU A 36 9.09 -5.19 10.96
C GLU A 36 10.20 -4.44 10.22
N LYS A 37 10.45 -3.18 10.60
CA LYS A 37 11.56 -2.34 10.12
C LYS A 37 11.41 -1.82 8.69
N HIS A 38 10.20 -1.80 8.15
CA HIS A 38 9.94 -1.08 6.91
C HIS A 38 9.76 0.41 7.17
N ARG A 39 10.28 1.23 6.28
CA ARG A 39 10.10 2.67 6.31
C ARG A 39 8.91 3.04 5.45
N LEU A 40 7.95 3.77 6.00
CA LEU A 40 6.75 4.17 5.28
C LEU A 40 6.78 5.66 4.94
N ILE A 41 6.50 5.99 3.69
CA ILE A 41 6.33 7.35 3.20
C ILE A 41 4.89 7.51 2.70
N LEU A 42 4.21 8.56 3.16
CA LEU A 42 2.89 8.90 2.63
C LEU A 42 3.05 9.54 1.26
N TRP A 43 2.37 8.99 0.25
CA TRP A 43 2.45 9.43 -1.13
C TRP A 43 1.05 9.77 -1.64
N SER A 44 0.69 11.06 -1.66
CA SER A 44 -0.68 11.51 -1.90
C SER A 44 -0.72 12.73 -2.82
N VAL A 45 -1.82 12.88 -3.53
CA VAL A 45 -2.12 14.11 -4.29
C VAL A 45 -2.49 15.26 -3.36
N ARG A 46 -2.76 14.98 -2.08
CA ARG A 46 -3.07 16.02 -1.10
C ARG A 46 -1.89 16.92 -0.87
N GLU A 47 -2.16 18.22 -0.71
CA GLU A 47 -1.17 19.25 -0.43
C GLU A 47 -1.69 20.17 0.67
N GLY A 48 -0.80 20.93 1.33
CA GLY A 48 -1.16 21.92 2.33
C GLY A 48 -2.00 21.35 3.45
N GLU A 49 -3.08 22.02 3.79
CA GLU A 49 -3.97 21.62 4.90
C GLU A 49 -4.59 20.24 4.70
N LEU A 50 -4.93 19.88 3.46
CA LEU A 50 -5.49 18.56 3.16
C LEU A 50 -4.48 17.45 3.42
N LEU A 51 -3.20 17.69 3.17
CA LEU A 51 -2.13 16.75 3.49
C LEU A 51 -1.94 16.66 5.01
N ASP A 52 -1.95 17.80 5.69
CA ASP A 52 -1.83 17.85 7.16
C ASP A 52 -2.97 17.09 7.84
N GLU A 53 -4.20 17.20 7.34
CA GLU A 53 -5.35 16.44 7.82
C GLU A 53 -5.13 14.93 7.68
N ALA A 54 -4.59 14.49 6.55
CA ALA A 54 -4.30 13.07 6.32
C ALA A 54 -3.22 12.56 7.28
N ILE A 55 -2.16 13.34 7.48
CA ILE A 55 -1.07 13.00 8.40
C ILE A 55 -1.60 12.91 9.84
N GLU A 56 -2.41 13.87 10.27
CA GLU A 56 -3.01 13.88 11.61
C GLU A 56 -3.99 12.74 11.81
N TRP A 57 -4.79 12.42 10.79
CA TRP A 57 -5.69 11.27 10.85
C TRP A 57 -4.93 9.97 11.12
N CYS A 58 -3.80 9.78 10.45
CA CYS A 58 -2.93 8.62 10.66
C CYS A 58 -2.27 8.66 12.04
N ARG A 59 -1.74 9.82 12.44
CA ARG A 59 -1.08 10.00 13.74
C ARG A 59 -2.02 9.70 14.90
N ALA A 60 -3.28 10.14 14.81
CA ALA A 60 -4.29 9.86 15.82
C ALA A 60 -4.53 8.35 16.01
N ARG A 61 -4.19 7.53 15.04
CA ARG A 61 -4.30 6.07 15.07
C ARG A 61 -2.98 5.36 15.34
N GLY A 62 -1.95 6.13 15.72
CA GLY A 62 -0.63 5.58 16.03
C GLY A 62 0.23 5.29 14.81
N LEU A 63 -0.15 5.79 13.64
CA LEU A 63 0.61 5.60 12.41
C LEU A 63 1.33 6.91 12.04
N GLU A 64 2.65 6.92 12.22
CA GLU A 64 3.50 8.04 11.86
C GLU A 64 4.38 7.69 10.67
N PHE A 65 4.25 8.45 9.59
CA PHE A 65 5.08 8.28 8.41
C PHE A 65 6.45 8.94 8.61
N TYR A 66 7.46 8.34 8.00
CA TYR A 66 8.81 8.90 7.98
C TYR A 66 8.86 10.24 7.25
N ALA A 67 8.15 10.36 6.15
CA ALA A 67 8.00 11.58 5.36
C ALA A 67 6.68 11.55 4.60
N ALA A 68 6.24 12.70 4.09
CA ALA A 68 5.06 12.81 3.26
C ALA A 68 5.42 13.53 1.95
N ASN A 69 5.15 12.88 0.83
CA ASN A 69 5.42 13.40 -0.52
C ASN A 69 6.89 13.76 -0.81
N LYS A 70 7.81 13.18 -0.06
CA LYS A 70 9.25 13.37 -0.21
C LYS A 70 10.00 12.15 0.34
N ASP A 71 11.23 11.98 -0.09
CA ASP A 71 12.03 10.80 0.27
C ASP A 71 12.53 10.81 1.72
N TYR A 72 12.73 11.99 2.29
CA TYR A 72 13.14 12.15 3.70
C TYR A 72 12.60 13.48 4.25
N PRO A 73 12.46 13.61 5.59
CA PRO A 73 11.73 14.75 6.18
C PRO A 73 12.26 16.13 5.82
N GLU A 74 13.55 16.27 5.62
CA GLU A 74 14.22 17.56 5.34
C GLU A 74 14.37 17.85 3.85
N GLU A 75 13.87 16.96 2.95
CA GLU A 75 13.99 17.14 1.51
C GLU A 75 13.20 18.35 1.03
N GLU A 76 13.83 19.20 0.20
CA GLU A 76 13.23 20.36 -0.43
C GLU A 76 13.14 20.15 -1.94
N ARG A 77 12.09 20.72 -2.58
CA ARG A 77 11.81 20.54 -4.01
C ARG A 77 12.92 21.03 -4.93
N ASP A 78 13.65 22.06 -4.52
CA ASP A 78 14.77 22.65 -5.24
C ASP A 78 16.13 22.06 -4.86
N HIS A 79 16.12 21.03 -4.00
CA HIS A 79 17.33 20.30 -3.64
C HIS A 79 17.91 19.55 -4.85
N GLN A 80 19.23 19.65 -5.02
CA GLN A 80 19.92 18.91 -6.08
C GLN A 80 19.70 17.40 -5.90
N GLY A 81 19.19 16.74 -6.94
CA GLY A 81 18.84 15.33 -6.89
C GLY A 81 17.41 15.06 -6.42
N PHE A 82 16.59 16.11 -6.18
CA PHE A 82 15.17 15.92 -5.90
C PHE A 82 14.48 15.21 -7.06
N SER A 83 13.71 14.17 -6.76
CA SER A 83 12.95 13.43 -7.74
C SER A 83 11.45 13.62 -7.49
N ARG A 84 10.68 13.91 -8.54
CA ARG A 84 9.22 14.00 -8.45
C ARG A 84 8.60 12.67 -8.06
N LYS A 85 9.14 11.57 -8.58
CA LYS A 85 8.77 10.24 -8.14
C LYS A 85 9.62 9.84 -6.94
N LEU A 86 9.00 9.35 -5.89
CA LEU A 86 9.72 8.86 -4.72
C LEU A 86 10.64 7.70 -5.08
N LYS A 87 11.79 7.63 -4.41
CA LYS A 87 12.77 6.54 -4.56
C LYS A 87 12.42 5.36 -3.67
N ALA A 88 11.13 5.02 -3.57
CA ALA A 88 10.66 3.90 -2.77
C ALA A 88 10.92 2.57 -3.48
N ASP A 89 11.10 1.52 -2.70
CA ASP A 89 11.26 0.15 -3.20
C ASP A 89 9.93 -0.44 -3.67
N LEU A 90 8.82 0.00 -3.05
CA LEU A 90 7.48 -0.51 -3.31
C LEU A 90 6.46 0.61 -3.18
N PHE A 91 5.42 0.56 -4.02
CA PHE A 91 4.30 1.49 -3.98
C PHE A 91 3.01 0.72 -3.70
N ILE A 92 2.28 1.12 -2.65
CA ILE A 92 0.94 0.59 -2.36
C ILE A 92 -0.05 1.69 -2.74
N ASP A 93 -0.78 1.47 -3.83
CA ASP A 93 -1.67 2.45 -4.44
C ASP A 93 -2.83 1.75 -5.14
N ASP A 94 -4.05 2.26 -4.95
CA ASP A 94 -5.25 1.73 -5.57
C ASP A 94 -5.34 1.98 -7.08
N ARG A 95 -4.58 2.95 -7.59
CA ARG A 95 -4.57 3.34 -9.00
C ARG A 95 -3.56 2.59 -9.86
N ASN A 96 -3.22 1.38 -9.48
CA ASN A 96 -2.37 0.50 -10.28
C ASN A 96 -3.19 -0.24 -11.33
N VAL A 97 -2.55 -0.63 -12.44
CA VAL A 97 -3.20 -1.40 -13.51
C VAL A 97 -3.87 -2.67 -12.99
N GLY A 98 -3.25 -3.34 -12.05
CA GLY A 98 -3.81 -4.54 -11.41
C GLY A 98 -4.76 -4.25 -10.25
N GLY A 99 -5.05 -2.97 -9.95
CA GLY A 99 -5.80 -2.58 -8.76
C GLY A 99 -4.98 -2.74 -7.48
N ILE A 100 -5.66 -2.96 -6.37
CA ILE A 100 -5.05 -3.17 -5.07
C ILE A 100 -5.67 -4.39 -4.38
N PRO A 101 -4.86 -5.32 -3.85
CA PRO A 101 -5.37 -6.42 -3.03
C PRO A 101 -5.86 -5.91 -1.68
N ASP A 102 -6.56 -6.75 -0.92
CA ASP A 102 -6.84 -6.43 0.48
C ASP A 102 -5.54 -6.39 1.31
N TRP A 103 -5.61 -5.75 2.48
CA TRP A 103 -4.43 -5.51 3.29
C TRP A 103 -3.77 -6.79 3.85
N GLY A 104 -4.54 -7.84 4.05
CA GLY A 104 -3.99 -9.15 4.44
C GLY A 104 -3.10 -9.74 3.36
N ILE A 105 -3.55 -9.67 2.10
CA ILE A 105 -2.78 -10.12 0.94
C ILE A 105 -1.56 -9.24 0.72
N ILE A 106 -1.70 -7.92 0.86
CA ILE A 106 -0.57 -6.98 0.76
C ILE A 106 0.52 -7.34 1.78
N TYR A 107 0.15 -7.59 3.03
CA TYR A 107 1.09 -8.00 4.07
C TYR A 107 1.83 -9.29 3.69
N GLU A 108 1.10 -10.30 3.23
CA GLU A 108 1.67 -11.57 2.79
C GLU A 108 2.64 -11.39 1.62
N MET A 109 2.26 -10.59 0.63
CA MET A 109 3.11 -10.27 -0.53
C MET A 109 4.45 -9.65 -0.09
N ILE A 110 4.40 -8.69 0.83
CA ILE A 110 5.60 -8.02 1.33
C ILE A 110 6.46 -8.97 2.14
N LYS A 111 5.86 -9.73 3.05
CA LYS A 111 6.56 -10.69 3.89
C LYS A 111 7.25 -11.79 3.10
N GLU A 112 6.58 -12.32 2.08
CA GLU A 112 7.07 -13.41 1.25
C GLU A 112 7.77 -12.94 -0.04
N LYS A 113 7.86 -11.63 -0.26
CA LYS A 113 8.45 -11.02 -1.45
C LYS A 113 7.80 -11.50 -2.75
N LYS A 114 6.47 -11.60 -2.73
CA LYS A 114 5.67 -12.01 -3.89
C LYS A 114 5.13 -10.81 -4.65
N THR A 115 4.94 -10.98 -5.95
CA THR A 115 4.28 -10.00 -6.83
C THR A 115 2.88 -10.48 -7.21
N PHE A 116 2.11 -9.64 -7.90
CA PHE A 116 0.83 -10.06 -8.49
C PHE A 116 0.98 -11.24 -9.43
N ALA A 117 2.06 -11.26 -10.23
CA ALA A 117 2.32 -12.35 -11.15
C ALA A 117 2.45 -13.70 -10.41
N ASP A 118 3.12 -13.70 -9.27
CA ASP A 118 3.29 -14.90 -8.45
C ASP A 118 1.94 -15.39 -7.91
N ILE A 119 1.10 -14.48 -7.41
CA ILE A 119 -0.22 -14.80 -6.88
C ILE A 119 -1.15 -15.33 -7.99
N TYR A 120 -1.19 -14.68 -9.15
CA TYR A 120 -1.99 -15.14 -10.28
C TYR A 120 -1.54 -16.50 -10.80
N SER A 121 -0.27 -16.78 -10.81
CA SER A 121 0.27 -18.10 -11.19
C SER A 121 -0.21 -19.18 -10.23
N GLN A 122 -0.14 -18.94 -8.92
CA GLN A 122 -0.65 -19.87 -7.90
C GLN A 122 -2.15 -20.16 -8.09
N GLN A 123 -2.97 -19.12 -8.30
CA GLN A 123 -4.40 -19.28 -8.54
C GLN A 123 -4.70 -20.11 -9.78
N ARG A 124 -3.94 -19.92 -10.86
CA ARG A 124 -4.08 -20.71 -12.08
C ARG A 124 -3.76 -22.18 -11.84
N GLU A 125 -2.68 -22.47 -11.12
CA GLU A 125 -2.29 -23.84 -10.76
C GLU A 125 -3.34 -24.52 -9.90
N GLU A 126 -3.84 -23.84 -8.87
CA GLU A 126 -4.91 -24.33 -8.00
C GLU A 126 -6.19 -24.62 -8.79
N ASN A 127 -6.62 -23.69 -9.65
CA ASN A 127 -7.81 -23.86 -10.49
C ASN A 127 -7.63 -25.04 -11.47
N THR A 128 -6.46 -25.20 -12.05
CA THR A 128 -6.15 -26.32 -12.94
C THR A 128 -6.18 -27.64 -12.20
N SER A 129 -5.60 -27.71 -11.01
CA SER A 129 -5.61 -28.90 -10.15
C SER A 129 -7.04 -29.28 -9.73
N GLN A 130 -7.88 -28.29 -9.35
CA GLN A 130 -9.29 -28.52 -9.03
C GLN A 130 -10.09 -29.02 -10.23
N LYS A 131 -9.87 -28.46 -11.42
CA LYS A 131 -10.52 -28.93 -12.66
C LYS A 131 -10.11 -30.35 -13.00
N LYS A 132 -8.84 -30.71 -12.83
CA LYS A 132 -8.36 -32.10 -13.02
C LYS A 132 -9.01 -33.05 -12.03
N LYS A 133 -9.10 -32.70 -10.75
CA LYS A 133 -9.79 -33.49 -9.72
C LYS A 133 -11.25 -33.70 -10.07
N ARG A 134 -11.97 -32.67 -10.54
CA ARG A 134 -13.38 -32.80 -10.94
C ARG A 134 -13.58 -33.74 -12.14
N LYS A 135 -12.66 -33.77 -13.11
CA LYS A 135 -12.71 -34.68 -14.26
C LYS A 135 -12.57 -36.16 -13.87
N TRP A 136 -11.91 -36.44 -12.74
CA TRP A 136 -11.68 -37.80 -12.27
C TRP A 136 -12.71 -38.30 -11.26
N LEU A 137 -13.67 -37.44 -10.86
CA LEU A 137 -14.78 -37.84 -9.99
C LEU A 137 -15.85 -38.58 -10.82
N PRO A 138 -16.40 -39.70 -10.33
CA PRO A 138 -17.37 -40.52 -11.06
C PRO A 138 -18.78 -39.88 -11.17
N PHE A 139 -18.94 -38.67 -10.77
CA PHE A 139 -20.20 -37.91 -10.86
C PHE A 139 -20.05 -36.45 -11.17
#